data_9c8fe71d160ce85086e8dbb2a458f059
#
_entry.id   9c8fe71d160ce85086e8dbb2a458f059
#
_cell.length_a   1.000
_cell.length_b   1.000
_cell.length_c   1.000
_cell.angle_alpha   90.00
_cell.angle_beta   90.00
_cell.angle_gamma   90.00
#
_symmetry.space_group_name_H-M   'P 1'
#
loop_
_entity.id
_entity.type
_entity.pdbx_description
1 polymer ?
#
loop_
_entity_poly.entity_id
_entity_poly.type
_entity_poly.pdbx_seq_one_letter_code
_entity_poly.pdbx_strand_id
1 'polypeptide(L)'
;MANSQISLVFLPFRGRLAGVKMGPGCLPTPVSSLGRMSPVISLAPGPDLEGSRTVAMSTPVRFSVPDRGPRAAHHLPRQVLEEASAMREPQEIPDEEHEQLTERVAAIDVAKESGKVCTRVPHDDRPGRRVSKVWDVKATTRAVLELADHLVCQQVEKVTIESTSDYWRIWFYLLEARGLNVQLVNARDVKNVPGRPKTDKLDAVWLAKLTEKGMLRPSFVPPREIRVLRDYTRMRVDLTRDRTRHWQRLEKLLEDSLIKVSSVASKLSTLSARDMIEALIAGERNPRVLADLARGRMRSKNAALIEALTGRFDDHHAELARMLLDQIDGLTRQIDTLTARIAQLIAAIGAAAAPEGEHPTGTGSEGGDGKRTAEQSAPVGLSALERLAEIPGIKLRGAQIILAETGLDMSRFPTAGHLVSWAKLSPRTIQSGPKSRAGKTGKGNPYLKGLLGEAAAAAAKTDTFLGERYRRIVKRRGKLKALVAVARSILVIVWHLLADPTTSFHDLGADYHTQRIDKGRTARNHVRQLEALGFIVTLTQAA
;
A
#
# COMPACT_ATOMS: atom_id res chain seq x y z
N MET A 1 -34.61 -11.47 -7.09
CA MET A 1 -33.26 -11.68 -6.59
C MET A 1 -32.42 -10.48 -6.99
N ALA A 2 -32.21 -9.58 -6.05
CA ALA A 2 -31.65 -8.26 -6.29
C ALA A 2 -30.13 -8.32 -6.42
N ASN A 3 -29.60 -8.00 -7.60
CA ASN A 3 -28.19 -7.80 -7.87
C ASN A 3 -27.78 -6.39 -7.40
N SER A 4 -27.27 -6.29 -6.20
CA SER A 4 -26.67 -5.04 -5.69
C SER A 4 -25.31 -4.84 -6.33
N GLN A 5 -25.22 -3.99 -7.33
CA GLN A 5 -23.96 -3.45 -7.83
C GLN A 5 -23.33 -2.57 -6.74
N ILE A 6 -22.18 -2.96 -6.26
CA ILE A 6 -21.37 -2.15 -5.33
C ILE A 6 -20.45 -1.27 -6.17
N SER A 7 -20.85 -0.02 -6.37
CA SER A 7 -19.98 1.05 -6.84
C SER A 7 -19.04 1.45 -5.70
N LEU A 8 -17.76 1.19 -5.87
CA LEU A 8 -16.70 1.74 -5.01
C LEU A 8 -16.55 3.24 -5.31
N VAL A 9 -17.24 4.07 -4.52
CA VAL A 9 -17.03 5.52 -4.51
C VAL A 9 -15.70 5.81 -3.83
N PHE A 10 -14.68 6.08 -4.61
CA PHE A 10 -13.47 6.72 -4.13
C PHE A 10 -13.74 8.23 -3.98
N LEU A 11 -13.81 8.71 -2.76
CA LEU A 11 -13.86 10.14 -2.45
C LEU A 11 -12.56 10.81 -2.94
N PRO A 12 -12.67 11.97 -3.63
CA PRO A 12 -11.50 12.67 -4.11
C PRO A 12 -10.75 13.34 -2.96
N PHE A 13 -9.45 13.10 -2.92
CA PHE A 13 -8.52 13.78 -2.05
C PHE A 13 -8.35 15.23 -2.51
N ARG A 14 -8.93 16.19 -1.79
CA ARG A 14 -8.65 17.62 -1.98
C ARG A 14 -7.22 17.91 -1.54
N GLY A 15 -6.30 17.98 -2.49
CA GLY A 15 -5.02 18.64 -2.33
C GLY A 15 -5.22 20.15 -2.42
N ARG A 16 -4.84 20.90 -1.39
CA ARG A 16 -4.73 22.36 -1.44
C ARG A 16 -3.60 22.72 -2.39
N LEU A 17 -3.91 23.35 -3.49
CA LEU A 17 -2.97 24.13 -4.30
C LEU A 17 -2.63 25.41 -3.53
N ALA A 18 -1.39 25.55 -3.13
CA ALA A 18 -0.83 26.80 -2.62
C ALA A 18 -0.68 27.79 -3.80
N GLY A 19 -1.22 29.00 -3.60
CA GLY A 19 -1.27 30.04 -4.61
C GLY A 19 0.11 30.56 -5.00
N VAL A 20 0.27 30.79 -6.27
CA VAL A 20 1.36 31.58 -6.89
C VAL A 20 1.06 33.05 -6.64
N LYS A 21 1.93 33.75 -5.93
CA LYS A 21 1.93 35.22 -5.77
C LYS A 21 2.60 35.84 -6.99
N MET A 22 1.87 36.62 -7.75
CA MET A 22 2.43 37.69 -8.57
C MET A 22 2.42 39.00 -7.79
N GLY A 23 3.51 39.73 -7.74
CA GLY A 23 3.62 41.11 -7.26
C GLY A 23 3.82 42.07 -8.44
N PRO A 24 4.12 43.39 -8.20
CA PRO A 24 3.43 44.36 -7.37
C PRO A 24 2.97 45.59 -8.16
N GLY A 25 2.06 46.38 -7.65
CA GLY A 25 1.78 47.71 -8.15
C GLY A 25 0.59 48.43 -7.54
N CYS A 26 0.89 49.52 -6.83
CA CYS A 26 0.06 50.68 -6.45
C CYS A 26 -0.90 50.57 -5.26
N LEU A 27 -0.48 51.25 -4.22
CA LEU A 27 -1.26 51.88 -3.14
C LEU A 27 -2.22 52.97 -3.64
N PRO A 28 -3.28 53.40 -2.95
CA PRO A 28 -3.16 54.05 -1.65
C PRO A 28 -4.24 53.77 -0.56
N THR A 29 -3.92 54.11 0.62
CA THR A 29 -4.45 54.27 1.96
C THR A 29 -5.89 54.85 2.16
N PRO A 30 -6.35 55.12 3.40
CA PRO A 30 -6.98 54.22 4.34
C PRO A 30 -8.36 54.75 4.84
N VAL A 31 -9.19 53.94 5.50
CA VAL A 31 -10.16 54.42 6.51
C VAL A 31 -10.59 53.31 7.48
N SER A 32 -10.41 53.65 8.72
CA SER A 32 -10.91 53.27 10.03
C SER A 32 -12.07 52.30 10.24
N SER A 33 -11.87 51.45 11.24
CA SER A 33 -12.68 51.20 12.48
C SER A 33 -13.91 50.30 12.45
N LEU A 34 -13.92 49.44 13.48
CA LEU A 34 -15.04 48.95 14.28
C LEU A 34 -15.75 47.65 13.84
N GLY A 35 -15.74 46.71 14.78
CA GLY A 35 -16.92 45.90 15.05
C GLY A 35 -16.69 44.39 15.11
N ARG A 36 -16.35 43.87 16.28
CA ARG A 36 -16.59 42.47 16.65
C ARG A 36 -18.10 42.20 16.62
N MET A 37 -18.54 41.21 15.90
CA MET A 37 -19.84 40.58 16.16
C MET A 37 -19.75 39.08 15.94
N SER A 38 -19.95 38.34 17.01
CA SER A 38 -20.25 36.90 17.01
C SER A 38 -21.69 36.69 16.59
N PRO A 39 -22.03 35.68 15.80
CA PRO A 39 -23.42 35.28 15.59
C PRO A 39 -23.88 34.37 16.74
N VAL A 40 -24.82 34.85 17.51
CA VAL A 40 -25.68 34.09 18.42
C VAL A 40 -26.79 33.48 17.57
N ILE A 41 -26.93 32.17 17.59
CA ILE A 41 -28.08 31.48 17.00
C ILE A 41 -29.19 31.46 18.04
N SER A 42 -30.26 32.22 17.75
CA SER A 42 -31.51 32.23 18.49
C SER A 42 -32.40 31.08 18.02
N LEU A 43 -32.82 30.22 18.93
CA LEU A 43 -33.89 29.26 18.76
C LEU A 43 -35.20 29.93 19.22
N ALA A 44 -36.15 30.00 18.32
CA ALA A 44 -37.54 30.43 18.62
C ALA A 44 -38.36 29.27 19.23
N PRO A 45 -39.29 29.55 20.16
CA PRO A 45 -40.12 28.54 20.79
C PRO A 45 -41.38 28.22 20.00
N GLY A 46 -41.74 26.94 19.92
CA GLY A 46 -43.06 26.46 19.45
C GLY A 46 -43.97 26.13 20.63
N PRO A 47 -45.29 26.02 20.43
CA PRO A 47 -46.32 26.35 21.43
C PRO A 47 -46.65 25.23 22.43
N ASP A 48 -47.16 25.70 23.56
CA ASP A 48 -47.62 25.01 24.75
C ASP A 48 -48.73 23.97 24.46
N LEU A 49 -48.65 22.85 25.15
CA LEU A 49 -49.81 22.03 25.52
C LEU A 49 -49.69 21.67 27.00
N GLU A 50 -50.53 22.30 27.80
CA GLU A 50 -50.82 21.99 29.19
C GLU A 50 -51.28 20.55 29.40
N GLY A 51 -50.81 19.91 30.44
CA GLY A 51 -51.27 18.62 30.89
C GLY A 51 -50.66 18.22 32.22
N SER A 52 -51.13 18.84 33.29
CA SER A 52 -50.86 18.49 34.68
C SER A 52 -51.06 17.03 34.98
N ARG A 53 -50.04 16.33 35.45
CA ARG A 53 -50.22 15.19 36.39
C ARG A 53 -49.05 15.14 37.38
N THR A 54 -49.36 15.59 38.58
CA THR A 54 -48.62 15.38 39.82
C THR A 54 -48.41 13.89 40.05
N VAL A 55 -47.20 13.40 40.10
CA VAL A 55 -46.89 12.07 40.66
C VAL A 55 -45.92 12.24 41.80
N ALA A 56 -46.36 11.72 42.95
CA ALA A 56 -45.75 11.77 44.24
C ALA A 56 -44.34 11.19 44.31
N MET A 57 -43.50 11.81 45.08
CA MET A 57 -42.21 11.30 45.55
C MET A 57 -42.43 10.00 46.31
N SER A 58 -41.92 8.88 45.78
CA SER A 58 -41.79 7.62 46.53
C SER A 58 -40.39 7.52 47.13
N THR A 59 -40.40 7.32 48.44
CA THR A 59 -39.31 7.04 49.37
C THR A 59 -38.31 6.00 48.86
N PRO A 60 -37.03 6.07 49.25
CA PRO A 60 -36.04 5.08 48.90
C PRO A 60 -36.26 3.77 49.71
N VAL A 61 -36.47 2.68 48.95
CA VAL A 61 -36.52 1.33 49.51
C VAL A 61 -35.11 0.94 49.93
N ARG A 62 -34.91 0.79 51.24
CA ARG A 62 -33.73 0.13 51.82
C ARG A 62 -33.84 -1.40 51.53
N PHE A 63 -32.96 -1.91 50.69
CA PHE A 63 -32.72 -3.33 50.61
C PHE A 63 -31.86 -3.75 51.81
N SER A 64 -32.48 -4.48 52.76
CA SER A 64 -31.78 -5.20 53.81
C SER A 64 -31.09 -6.44 53.19
N VAL A 65 -29.76 -6.47 53.32
CA VAL A 65 -28.93 -7.64 52.97
C VAL A 65 -29.16 -8.71 54.02
N PRO A 66 -29.55 -9.94 53.66
CA PRO A 66 -29.64 -11.01 54.64
C PRO A 66 -28.24 -11.42 55.11
N ASP A 67 -28.09 -11.47 56.42
CA ASP A 67 -26.91 -11.92 57.14
C ASP A 67 -26.59 -13.37 56.73
N ARG A 68 -25.51 -13.57 55.98
CA ARG A 68 -24.99 -14.90 55.66
C ARG A 68 -23.96 -15.26 56.73
N GLY A 69 -24.33 -16.18 57.59
CA GLY A 69 -23.45 -16.78 58.56
C GLY A 69 -22.12 -17.29 58.00
N PRO A 70 -21.14 -17.62 58.83
CA PRO A 70 -19.76 -17.87 58.43
C PRO A 70 -19.65 -19.05 57.45
N ARG A 71 -19.29 -18.74 56.19
CA ARG A 71 -18.92 -19.76 55.21
C ARG A 71 -17.61 -20.40 55.64
N ALA A 72 -17.63 -21.72 55.78
CA ALA A 72 -16.48 -22.56 55.98
C ALA A 72 -15.38 -22.20 54.99
N ALA A 73 -14.20 -21.91 55.51
CA ALA A 73 -12.99 -21.69 54.70
C ALA A 73 -12.65 -23.02 54.01
N HIS A 74 -13.01 -23.13 52.73
CA HIS A 74 -12.43 -24.13 51.87
C HIS A 74 -10.95 -23.80 51.69
N HIS A 75 -10.09 -24.55 52.35
CA HIS A 75 -8.65 -24.58 52.11
C HIS A 75 -8.44 -24.97 50.67
N LEU A 76 -8.09 -23.98 49.82
CA LEU A 76 -7.47 -24.24 48.52
C LEU A 76 -6.16 -25.00 48.73
N PRO A 77 -5.87 -26.04 47.94
CA PRO A 77 -4.63 -26.79 48.07
C PRO A 77 -3.43 -25.84 47.97
N ARG A 78 -2.47 -26.01 48.87
CA ARG A 78 -1.24 -25.19 48.97
C ARG A 78 -0.47 -25.07 47.66
N GLN A 79 -0.61 -26.04 46.75
CA GLN A 79 -0.03 -26.05 45.40
C GLN A 79 -0.53 -24.91 44.49
N VAL A 80 -1.78 -24.44 44.61
CA VAL A 80 -2.32 -23.36 43.78
C VAL A 80 -1.82 -21.98 44.21
N LEU A 81 -1.37 -21.85 45.46
CA LEU A 81 -0.76 -20.60 45.96
C LEU A 81 0.74 -20.52 45.66
N GLU A 82 1.42 -21.65 45.48
CA GLU A 82 2.84 -21.67 45.08
C GLU A 82 3.02 -21.36 43.59
N GLU A 83 2.09 -21.74 42.71
CA GLU A 83 2.15 -21.36 41.28
C GLU A 83 1.87 -19.85 41.02
N ALA A 84 1.21 -19.16 41.93
CA ALA A 84 0.94 -17.73 41.78
C ALA A 84 2.10 -16.81 42.24
N SER A 85 3.09 -17.37 42.93
CA SER A 85 4.23 -16.62 43.49
C SER A 85 5.57 -16.96 42.84
N ALA A 86 5.61 -17.85 41.88
CA ALA A 86 6.82 -18.06 41.11
C ALA A 86 7.07 -16.79 40.27
N MET A 87 8.03 -15.95 40.69
CA MET A 87 8.58 -14.93 39.83
C MET A 87 9.00 -15.64 38.54
N ARG A 88 8.40 -15.23 37.39
CA ARG A 88 8.85 -15.74 36.10
C ARG A 88 10.34 -15.48 36.01
N GLU A 89 11.11 -16.52 35.81
CA GLU A 89 12.54 -16.38 35.58
C GLU A 89 12.76 -15.32 34.48
N PRO A 90 13.77 -14.46 34.67
CA PRO A 90 14.11 -13.47 33.65
C PRO A 90 14.39 -14.21 32.35
N GLN A 91 13.64 -13.87 31.31
CA GLN A 91 13.84 -14.43 29.97
C GLN A 91 15.02 -13.68 29.33
N GLU A 92 16.09 -14.38 29.03
CA GLU A 92 17.17 -13.85 28.23
C GLU A 92 16.63 -13.57 26.82
N ILE A 93 16.69 -12.31 26.41
CA ILE A 93 16.38 -11.87 25.06
C ILE A 93 17.73 -11.74 24.37
N PRO A 94 18.03 -12.52 23.32
CA PRO A 94 19.26 -12.35 22.56
C PRO A 94 19.35 -10.91 22.09
N ASP A 95 20.45 -10.24 22.40
CA ASP A 95 20.74 -8.91 21.89
C ASP A 95 20.89 -9.03 20.36
N GLU A 96 20.23 -8.13 19.59
CA GLU A 96 20.47 -8.09 18.16
C GLU A 96 21.95 -7.73 17.97
N GLU A 97 22.70 -8.67 17.43
CA GLU A 97 24.15 -8.58 17.27
C GLU A 97 24.57 -7.24 16.66
N HIS A 98 25.47 -6.58 17.37
CA HIS A 98 26.35 -5.50 16.95
C HIS A 98 25.77 -4.07 16.95
N GLU A 99 26.07 -3.36 18.02
CA GLU A 99 26.37 -1.94 17.94
C GLU A 99 27.66 -1.75 17.09
N GLN A 100 27.55 -1.89 15.77
CA GLN A 100 28.62 -1.50 14.86
C GLN A 100 28.76 0.02 14.90
N LEU A 101 29.69 0.49 15.69
CA LEU A 101 30.14 1.87 15.64
C LEU A 101 30.84 2.09 14.31
N THR A 102 30.20 2.83 13.41
CA THR A 102 30.82 3.26 12.15
C THR A 102 31.74 4.42 12.45
N GLU A 103 33.04 4.30 12.21
CA GLU A 103 34.00 5.30 12.67
C GLU A 103 33.97 6.60 11.87
N ARG A 104 33.79 6.53 10.55
CA ARG A 104 33.84 7.66 9.64
C ARG A 104 32.49 7.86 8.97
N VAL A 105 31.72 8.80 9.45
CA VAL A 105 30.35 9.04 8.97
C VAL A 105 30.15 10.45 8.46
N ALA A 106 29.23 10.58 7.51
CA ALA A 106 28.67 11.86 7.11
C ALA A 106 27.15 11.85 7.24
N ALA A 107 26.58 13.00 7.48
CA ALA A 107 25.14 13.20 7.53
C ALA A 107 24.74 14.47 6.76
N ILE A 108 23.62 14.40 6.08
CA ILE A 108 23.11 15.50 5.25
C ILE A 108 21.65 15.78 5.61
N ASP A 109 21.38 16.94 6.17
CA ASP A 109 20.03 17.48 6.32
C ASP A 109 19.68 18.29 5.06
N VAL A 110 18.69 17.82 4.30
CA VAL A 110 18.42 18.27 2.92
C VAL A 110 17.30 19.31 2.89
N ALA A 111 17.60 20.45 2.27
CA ALA A 111 16.62 21.45 1.84
C ALA A 111 16.52 21.49 0.30
N LYS A 112 15.69 22.38 -0.24
CA LYS A 112 15.45 22.51 -1.69
C LYS A 112 16.69 22.98 -2.46
N GLU A 113 17.39 23.96 -1.94
CA GLU A 113 18.49 24.65 -2.62
C GLU A 113 19.87 24.27 -2.10
N SER A 114 19.93 23.67 -0.91
CA SER A 114 21.18 23.30 -0.25
C SER A 114 20.96 22.13 0.71
N GLY A 115 22.05 21.60 1.24
CA GLY A 115 22.05 20.66 2.35
C GLY A 115 23.08 21.05 3.39
N LYS A 116 22.77 20.85 4.68
CA LYS A 116 23.74 20.93 5.74
C LYS A 116 24.45 19.59 5.90
N VAL A 117 25.71 19.60 5.58
CA VAL A 117 26.57 18.42 5.65
C VAL A 117 27.34 18.44 6.96
N CYS A 118 27.34 17.33 7.66
CA CYS A 118 28.20 17.10 8.84
C CYS A 118 29.06 15.86 8.59
N THR A 119 30.38 15.99 8.63
CA THR A 119 31.29 14.84 8.78
C THR A 119 31.62 14.67 10.24
N ARG A 120 31.69 13.40 10.66
CA ARG A 120 32.10 13.03 12.02
C ARG A 120 33.09 11.89 11.92
N VAL A 121 34.36 12.20 12.28
CA VAL A 121 35.52 11.31 12.12
C VAL A 121 36.33 11.25 13.42
N PRO A 122 37.17 10.24 13.60
CA PRO A 122 38.15 10.22 14.70
C PRO A 122 39.07 11.46 14.68
N HIS A 123 39.52 11.89 15.82
CA HIS A 123 40.53 12.96 15.93
C HIS A 123 41.90 12.37 15.68
N ASP A 124 42.72 12.96 14.81
CA ASP A 124 44.01 12.43 14.41
C ASP A 124 44.97 12.28 15.58
N ASP A 125 45.05 13.28 16.49
CA ASP A 125 46.05 13.32 17.58
C ASP A 125 45.50 12.89 18.95
N ARG A 126 44.17 12.57 19.08
CA ARG A 126 43.56 12.26 20.37
C ARG A 126 42.67 11.04 20.26
N PRO A 127 43.19 9.83 20.61
CA PRO A 127 42.40 8.60 20.58
C PRO A 127 41.10 8.71 21.40
N GLY A 128 39.99 8.20 20.88
CA GLY A 128 38.68 8.24 21.51
C GLY A 128 37.92 9.56 21.36
N ARG A 129 38.56 10.65 20.87
CA ARG A 129 37.87 11.92 20.58
C ARG A 129 37.38 11.97 19.14
N ARG A 130 36.25 12.62 18.93
CA ARG A 130 35.59 12.80 17.62
C ARG A 130 35.62 14.26 17.19
N VAL A 131 35.86 14.49 15.91
CA VAL A 131 35.76 15.81 15.26
C VAL A 131 34.49 15.86 14.41
N SER A 132 33.68 16.87 14.59
CA SER A 132 32.51 17.13 13.76
C SER A 132 32.71 18.45 13.02
N LYS A 133 32.67 18.42 11.68
CA LYS A 133 32.75 19.61 10.80
C LYS A 133 31.39 19.77 10.12
N VAL A 134 30.83 20.98 10.12
CA VAL A 134 29.52 21.28 9.49
C VAL A 134 29.65 22.45 8.54
N TRP A 135 29.12 22.29 7.34
CA TRP A 135 29.06 23.35 6.32
C TRP A 135 27.84 23.19 5.40
N ASP A 136 27.58 24.22 4.62
CA ASP A 136 26.49 24.23 3.64
C ASP A 136 27.03 23.84 2.26
N VAL A 137 26.30 22.99 1.55
CA VAL A 137 26.58 22.59 0.17
C VAL A 137 25.35 22.87 -0.68
N LYS A 138 25.52 23.49 -1.85
CA LYS A 138 24.43 23.74 -2.78
C LYS A 138 23.89 22.44 -3.39
N ALA A 139 22.58 22.32 -3.54
CA ALA A 139 21.94 21.16 -4.17
C ALA A 139 22.07 21.22 -5.72
N THR A 140 23.30 21.33 -6.21
CA THR A 140 23.63 21.30 -7.64
C THR A 140 24.53 20.11 -7.93
N THR A 141 24.45 19.56 -9.15
CA THR A 141 25.25 18.38 -9.54
C THR A 141 26.73 18.57 -9.26
N ARG A 142 27.29 19.73 -9.64
CA ARG A 142 28.71 20.03 -9.44
C ARG A 142 29.09 20.02 -7.94
N ALA A 143 28.36 20.77 -7.12
CA ALA A 143 28.68 20.89 -5.70
C ALA A 143 28.52 19.54 -4.95
N VAL A 144 27.53 18.72 -5.35
CA VAL A 144 27.34 17.38 -4.75
C VAL A 144 28.42 16.41 -5.20
N LEU A 145 28.95 16.50 -6.43
CA LEU A 145 30.09 15.69 -6.88
C LEU A 145 31.38 16.11 -6.17
N GLU A 146 31.65 17.41 -6.01
CA GLU A 146 32.77 17.93 -5.22
C GLU A 146 32.68 17.44 -3.75
N LEU A 147 31.49 17.43 -3.17
CA LEU A 147 31.25 16.83 -1.86
C LEU A 147 31.55 15.33 -1.85
N ALA A 148 31.09 14.59 -2.87
CA ALA A 148 31.31 13.15 -2.95
C ALA A 148 32.83 12.83 -2.98
N ASP A 149 33.60 13.53 -3.79
CA ASP A 149 35.04 13.39 -3.88
C ASP A 149 35.71 13.71 -2.53
N HIS A 150 35.27 14.76 -1.84
CA HIS A 150 35.74 15.10 -0.51
C HIS A 150 35.46 13.99 0.53
N LEU A 151 34.24 13.40 0.51
CA LEU A 151 33.86 12.32 1.44
C LEU A 151 34.66 11.04 1.17
N VAL A 152 34.92 10.72 -0.10
CA VAL A 152 35.79 9.59 -0.48
C VAL A 152 37.22 9.82 0.03
N CYS A 153 37.80 11.01 -0.16
CA CYS A 153 39.13 11.36 0.38
C CYS A 153 39.19 11.24 1.90
N GLN A 154 38.11 11.54 2.60
CA GLN A 154 38.03 11.38 4.07
C GLN A 154 37.73 9.94 4.50
N GLN A 155 37.64 8.99 3.57
CA GLN A 155 37.32 7.59 3.83
C GLN A 155 36.02 7.41 4.62
N VAL A 156 34.98 8.19 4.25
CA VAL A 156 33.67 8.09 4.90
C VAL A 156 33.03 6.73 4.56
N GLU A 157 32.75 5.95 5.58
CA GLU A 157 32.19 4.59 5.47
C GLU A 157 30.68 4.60 5.22
N LYS A 158 29.97 5.59 5.79
CA LYS A 158 28.51 5.68 5.68
C LYS A 158 28.04 7.13 5.61
N VAL A 159 27.15 7.40 4.67
CA VAL A 159 26.49 8.70 4.50
C VAL A 159 25.01 8.55 4.78
N THR A 160 24.47 9.33 5.71
CA THR A 160 23.03 9.37 6.01
C THR A 160 22.41 10.64 5.47
N ILE A 161 21.30 10.49 4.73
CA ILE A 161 20.52 11.59 4.19
C ILE A 161 19.16 11.61 4.88
N GLU A 162 18.77 12.73 5.50
CA GLU A 162 17.40 12.91 6.00
C GLU A 162 16.46 13.28 4.85
N SER A 163 15.41 12.47 4.65
CA SER A 163 14.45 12.66 3.55
C SER A 163 13.50 13.81 3.84
N THR A 164 13.61 14.86 3.05
CA THR A 164 12.63 15.97 2.99
C THR A 164 12.07 16.04 1.57
N SER A 165 10.77 15.69 1.38
CA SER A 165 10.16 15.63 0.05
C SER A 165 10.98 14.77 -0.95
N ASP A 166 11.14 15.21 -2.19
CA ASP A 166 11.95 14.56 -3.24
C ASP A 166 13.36 15.17 -3.38
N TYR A 167 13.74 16.11 -2.53
CA TYR A 167 15.03 16.85 -2.65
C TYR A 167 16.24 15.99 -2.35
N TRP A 168 16.08 14.83 -1.68
CA TRP A 168 17.15 13.88 -1.36
C TRP A 168 17.75 13.20 -2.60
N ARG A 169 17.04 13.16 -3.75
CA ARG A 169 17.41 12.33 -4.91
C ARG A 169 18.76 12.73 -5.50
N ILE A 170 19.02 14.03 -5.69
CA ILE A 170 20.29 14.51 -6.24
C ILE A 170 21.48 14.09 -5.36
N TRP A 171 21.31 14.16 -4.04
CA TRP A 171 22.32 13.75 -3.08
C TRP A 171 22.55 12.24 -3.13
N PHE A 172 21.50 11.48 -2.99
CA PHE A 172 21.58 10.01 -2.92
C PHE A 172 22.19 9.44 -4.20
N TYR A 173 21.68 9.83 -5.37
CA TYR A 173 22.09 9.24 -6.64
C TYR A 173 23.54 9.58 -7.02
N LEU A 174 23.98 10.80 -6.75
CA LEU A 174 25.35 11.21 -7.06
C LEU A 174 26.39 10.61 -6.08
N LEU A 175 26.06 10.56 -4.81
CA LEU A 175 26.92 9.93 -3.81
C LEU A 175 27.01 8.40 -4.00
N GLU A 176 25.87 7.74 -4.29
CA GLU A 176 25.84 6.32 -4.64
C GLU A 176 26.70 6.02 -5.89
N ALA A 177 26.59 6.87 -6.92
CA ALA A 177 27.38 6.73 -8.16
C ALA A 177 28.90 6.86 -7.94
N ARG A 178 29.34 7.49 -6.86
CA ARG A 178 30.75 7.57 -6.43
C ARG A 178 31.18 6.41 -5.50
N GLY A 179 30.32 5.40 -5.32
CA GLY A 179 30.63 4.22 -4.52
C GLY A 179 30.47 4.42 -3.01
N LEU A 180 29.92 5.54 -2.55
CA LEU A 180 29.66 5.77 -1.13
C LEU A 180 28.47 4.94 -0.65
N ASN A 181 28.58 4.39 0.56
CA ASN A 181 27.47 3.69 1.21
C ASN A 181 26.45 4.70 1.76
N VAL A 182 25.41 4.96 0.97
CA VAL A 182 24.39 5.98 1.27
C VAL A 182 23.12 5.34 1.83
N GLN A 183 22.66 5.84 2.98
CA GLN A 183 21.36 5.48 3.52
C GLN A 183 20.44 6.69 3.58
N LEU A 184 19.18 6.47 3.20
CA LEU A 184 18.10 7.45 3.31
C LEU A 184 17.30 7.16 4.57
N VAL A 185 17.05 8.17 5.41
CA VAL A 185 16.23 8.02 6.62
C VAL A 185 15.03 8.97 6.59
N ASN A 186 13.97 8.59 7.28
CA ASN A 186 12.76 9.41 7.35
C ASN A 186 12.88 10.41 8.50
N ALA A 187 12.64 11.69 8.23
CA ALA A 187 12.65 12.77 9.22
C ALA A 187 11.82 12.48 10.48
N ARG A 188 10.73 11.71 10.34
CA ARG A 188 9.89 11.32 11.48
C ARG A 188 10.63 10.38 12.44
N ASP A 189 11.40 9.45 11.90
CA ASP A 189 12.11 8.45 12.72
C ASP A 189 13.28 9.11 13.45
N VAL A 190 13.95 10.08 12.82
CA VAL A 190 14.99 10.92 13.46
C VAL A 190 14.40 11.81 14.57
N LYS A 191 13.22 12.41 14.36
CA LYS A 191 12.54 13.28 15.33
C LYS A 191 12.08 12.58 16.61
N ASN A 192 11.89 11.28 16.57
CA ASN A 192 11.40 10.51 17.71
C ASN A 192 12.50 10.12 18.71
N VAL A 193 13.78 10.41 18.41
CA VAL A 193 14.90 10.13 19.33
C VAL A 193 15.02 11.29 20.33
N PRO A 194 14.96 11.04 21.65
CA PRO A 194 15.11 12.10 22.68
C PRO A 194 16.45 12.84 22.60
N GLY A 195 16.47 14.11 23.01
CA GLY A 195 17.70 14.90 23.08
C GLY A 195 18.07 15.66 21.80
N ARG A 196 17.16 15.76 20.81
CA ARG A 196 17.39 16.51 19.57
C ARG A 196 17.52 18.02 19.84
N PRO A 197 18.61 18.66 19.40
CA PRO A 197 18.75 20.11 19.37
C PRO A 197 17.78 20.76 18.38
N LYS A 198 17.57 22.09 18.48
CA LYS A 198 16.58 22.80 17.65
C LYS A 198 17.18 23.69 16.54
N THR A 199 18.42 23.47 16.13
CA THR A 199 19.04 24.25 15.05
C THR A 199 19.53 23.34 13.93
N ASP A 200 19.42 23.77 12.67
CA ASP A 200 19.79 22.98 11.51
C ASP A 200 21.24 22.47 11.55
N LYS A 201 22.18 23.28 12.10
CA LYS A 201 23.57 22.85 12.29
C LYS A 201 23.69 21.68 13.27
N LEU A 202 22.97 21.79 14.38
CA LEU A 202 22.97 20.75 15.42
C LEU A 202 22.14 19.53 14.98
N ASP A 203 21.15 19.72 14.10
CA ASP A 203 20.39 18.61 13.50
C ASP A 203 21.28 17.73 12.62
N ALA A 204 22.15 18.33 11.78
CA ALA A 204 23.11 17.57 10.98
C ALA A 204 24.15 16.85 11.88
N VAL A 205 24.63 17.47 12.95
CA VAL A 205 25.52 16.82 13.93
C VAL A 205 24.81 15.68 14.65
N TRP A 206 23.55 15.88 15.02
CA TRP A 206 22.73 14.86 15.67
C TRP A 206 22.51 13.66 14.75
N LEU A 207 22.18 13.91 13.48
CA LEU A 207 22.02 12.88 12.47
C LEU A 207 23.34 12.06 12.29
N ALA A 208 24.51 12.74 12.28
CA ALA A 208 25.80 12.08 12.21
C ALA A 208 26.08 11.20 13.45
N LYS A 209 25.75 11.68 14.66
CA LYS A 209 25.87 10.88 15.90
C LYS A 209 24.97 9.63 15.87
N LEU A 210 23.74 9.75 15.37
CA LEU A 210 22.84 8.61 15.24
C LEU A 210 23.31 7.61 14.17
N THR A 211 23.93 8.12 13.09
CA THR A 211 24.56 7.29 12.05
C THR A 211 25.71 6.47 12.61
N GLU A 212 26.61 7.13 13.35
CA GLU A 212 27.76 6.50 14.01
C GLU A 212 27.34 5.33 14.92
N LYS A 213 26.25 5.52 15.66
CA LYS A 213 25.71 4.52 16.60
C LYS A 213 24.77 3.49 15.97
N GLY A 214 24.57 3.50 14.66
CA GLY A 214 23.66 2.57 13.99
C GLY A 214 22.16 2.71 14.36
N MET A 215 21.77 3.79 15.07
CA MET A 215 20.41 3.95 15.62
C MET A 215 19.34 4.36 14.60
N LEU A 216 19.70 4.46 13.33
CA LEU A 216 18.80 4.94 12.28
C LEU A 216 18.31 3.78 11.40
N ARG A 217 17.01 3.68 11.24
CA ARG A 217 16.41 2.71 10.34
C ARG A 217 16.40 3.25 8.90
N PRO A 218 17.12 2.60 7.95
CA PRO A 218 17.15 3.04 6.57
C PRO A 218 15.81 2.87 5.87
N SER A 219 15.48 3.83 5.01
CA SER A 219 14.39 3.71 4.05
C SER A 219 14.86 2.88 2.85
N PHE A 220 13.97 2.05 2.30
CA PHE A 220 14.31 1.26 1.13
C PHE A 220 14.38 2.13 -0.14
N VAL A 221 15.57 2.26 -0.69
CA VAL A 221 15.84 2.82 -2.02
C VAL A 221 16.34 1.67 -2.89
N PRO A 222 15.62 1.27 -3.96
CA PRO A 222 16.01 0.14 -4.78
C PRO A 222 17.21 0.46 -5.67
N PRO A 223 17.89 -0.54 -6.23
CA PRO A 223 18.94 -0.37 -7.24
C PRO A 223 18.47 0.41 -8.45
N ARG A 224 19.40 0.96 -9.21
CA ARG A 224 19.13 1.86 -10.35
C ARG A 224 18.15 1.25 -11.37
N GLU A 225 18.34 0.00 -11.75
CA GLU A 225 17.52 -0.72 -12.75
C GLU A 225 16.07 -0.83 -12.27
N ILE A 226 15.88 -1.14 -11.00
CA ILE A 226 14.56 -1.21 -10.37
C ILE A 226 13.94 0.20 -10.22
N ARG A 227 14.76 1.25 -10.00
CA ARG A 227 14.25 2.63 -9.99
C ARG A 227 13.70 3.03 -11.36
N VAL A 228 14.43 2.72 -12.44
CA VAL A 228 13.98 2.96 -13.82
C VAL A 228 12.68 2.20 -14.10
N LEU A 229 12.63 0.92 -13.78
CA LEU A 229 11.40 0.12 -13.93
C LEU A 229 10.24 0.71 -13.14
N ARG A 230 10.49 1.19 -11.92
CA ARG A 230 9.50 1.83 -11.05
C ARG A 230 8.93 3.10 -11.66
N ASP A 231 9.75 3.94 -12.28
CA ASP A 231 9.28 5.17 -12.93
C ASP A 231 8.32 4.85 -14.08
N TYR A 232 8.66 3.88 -14.94
CA TYR A 232 7.78 3.44 -16.02
C TYR A 232 6.49 2.80 -15.52
N THR A 233 6.56 1.93 -14.52
CA THR A 233 5.37 1.25 -13.98
C THR A 233 4.43 2.22 -13.28
N ARG A 234 4.95 3.19 -12.53
CA ARG A 234 4.17 4.25 -11.87
C ARG A 234 3.49 5.15 -12.89
N MET A 235 4.24 5.62 -13.90
CA MET A 235 3.68 6.43 -14.98
C MET A 235 2.54 5.68 -15.67
N ARG A 236 2.71 4.39 -16.00
CA ARG A 236 1.63 3.57 -16.58
C ARG A 236 0.40 3.50 -15.68
N VAL A 237 0.57 3.34 -14.37
CA VAL A 237 -0.54 3.31 -13.41
C VAL A 237 -1.27 4.66 -13.39
N ASP A 238 -0.53 5.77 -13.39
CA ASP A 238 -1.12 7.12 -13.32
C ASP A 238 -1.87 7.45 -14.62
N LEU A 239 -1.28 7.18 -15.80
CA LEU A 239 -1.98 7.34 -17.08
C LEU A 239 -3.22 6.44 -17.20
N THR A 240 -3.19 5.23 -16.63
CA THR A 240 -4.36 4.35 -16.58
C THR A 240 -5.48 4.95 -15.73
N ARG A 241 -5.14 5.58 -14.61
CA ARG A 241 -6.10 6.30 -13.76
C ARG A 241 -6.68 7.53 -14.48
N ASP A 242 -5.84 8.27 -15.21
CA ASP A 242 -6.26 9.41 -15.99
C ASP A 242 -7.22 9.00 -17.10
N ARG A 243 -6.89 7.94 -17.86
CA ARG A 243 -7.80 7.37 -18.86
C ARG A 243 -9.15 6.95 -18.27
N THR A 244 -9.14 6.34 -17.08
CA THR A 244 -10.38 5.97 -16.39
C THR A 244 -11.20 7.20 -16.03
N ARG A 245 -10.56 8.31 -15.61
CA ARG A 245 -11.25 9.58 -15.35
C ARG A 245 -11.90 10.16 -16.61
N HIS A 246 -11.24 10.05 -17.77
CA HIS A 246 -11.83 10.52 -19.04
C HIS A 246 -13.01 9.66 -19.44
N TRP A 247 -12.97 8.33 -19.29
CA TRP A 247 -14.14 7.46 -19.49
C TRP A 247 -15.32 7.85 -18.59
N GLN A 248 -15.06 8.15 -17.32
CA GLN A 248 -16.10 8.61 -16.39
C GLN A 248 -16.67 9.98 -16.75
N ARG A 249 -15.87 10.88 -17.31
CA ARG A 249 -16.36 12.16 -17.83
C ARG A 249 -17.24 11.95 -19.06
N LEU A 250 -16.83 11.08 -19.97
CA LEU A 250 -17.63 10.74 -21.14
C LEU A 250 -18.98 10.12 -20.74
N GLU A 251 -18.99 9.21 -19.76
CA GLU A 251 -20.22 8.64 -19.22
C GLU A 251 -21.15 9.73 -18.67
N LYS A 252 -20.63 10.71 -17.94
CA LYS A 252 -21.42 11.83 -17.43
C LYS A 252 -21.97 12.72 -18.55
N LEU A 253 -21.18 12.95 -19.60
CA LEU A 253 -21.62 13.71 -20.76
C LEU A 253 -22.77 12.99 -21.49
N LEU A 254 -22.69 11.67 -21.63
CA LEU A 254 -23.78 10.86 -22.19
C LEU A 254 -25.03 10.89 -21.30
N GLU A 255 -24.86 10.83 -19.97
CA GLU A 255 -25.98 10.99 -19.03
C GLU A 255 -26.66 12.36 -19.15
N ASP A 256 -25.87 13.43 -19.34
CA ASP A 256 -26.38 14.79 -19.53
C ASP A 256 -27.19 14.92 -20.84
N SER A 257 -26.77 14.25 -21.89
CA SER A 257 -27.46 14.15 -23.19
C SER A 257 -28.61 13.11 -23.19
N LEU A 258 -28.96 12.54 -22.06
CA LEU A 258 -29.98 11.50 -21.86
C LEU A 258 -29.67 10.18 -22.61
N ILE A 259 -28.45 9.95 -23.00
CA ILE A 259 -27.99 8.70 -23.65
C ILE A 259 -27.52 7.71 -22.59
N LYS A 260 -28.23 6.59 -22.47
CA LYS A 260 -28.06 5.58 -21.41
C LYS A 260 -27.29 4.34 -21.83
N VAL A 261 -26.36 4.43 -22.77
CA VAL A 261 -25.60 3.28 -23.30
C VAL A 261 -24.92 2.47 -22.18
N SER A 262 -24.45 3.11 -21.12
CA SER A 262 -23.80 2.44 -19.97
C SER A 262 -24.77 1.54 -19.17
N SER A 263 -26.08 1.70 -19.29
CA SER A 263 -27.07 0.82 -18.65
C SER A 263 -27.19 -0.54 -19.37
N VAL A 264 -26.87 -0.60 -20.65
CA VAL A 264 -26.96 -1.81 -21.50
C VAL A 264 -25.58 -2.41 -21.76
N ALA A 265 -24.59 -1.58 -22.06
CA ALA A 265 -23.20 -1.96 -22.26
C ALA A 265 -22.45 -2.04 -20.92
N SER A 266 -21.77 -3.14 -20.66
CA SER A 266 -20.99 -3.31 -19.42
C SER A 266 -19.83 -2.30 -19.29
N LYS A 267 -19.34 -1.75 -20.40
CA LYS A 267 -18.29 -0.73 -20.48
C LYS A 267 -18.46 0.09 -21.75
N LEU A 268 -18.25 1.40 -21.69
CA LEU A 268 -18.20 2.29 -22.85
C LEU A 268 -17.00 2.02 -23.78
N SER A 269 -15.96 1.34 -23.27
CA SER A 269 -14.76 0.98 -24.05
C SER A 269 -14.92 -0.27 -24.91
N THR A 270 -16.12 -0.88 -25.00
CA THR A 270 -16.39 -1.97 -25.94
C THR A 270 -16.51 -1.41 -27.36
N LEU A 271 -16.13 -2.23 -28.36
CA LEU A 271 -16.19 -1.82 -29.76
C LEU A 271 -17.58 -1.31 -30.15
N SER A 272 -18.64 -2.04 -29.78
CA SER A 272 -20.01 -1.61 -30.10
C SER A 272 -20.37 -0.26 -29.47
N ALA A 273 -20.07 -0.06 -28.18
CA ALA A 273 -20.36 1.21 -27.53
C ALA A 273 -19.52 2.35 -28.12
N ARG A 274 -18.27 2.08 -28.48
CA ARG A 274 -17.39 3.03 -29.14
C ARG A 274 -17.94 3.43 -30.51
N ASP A 275 -18.33 2.47 -31.35
CA ASP A 275 -18.89 2.73 -32.67
C ASP A 275 -20.18 3.56 -32.58
N MET A 276 -21.07 3.27 -31.61
CA MET A 276 -22.29 4.05 -31.35
C MET A 276 -21.97 5.50 -30.97
N ILE A 277 -20.98 5.72 -30.08
CA ILE A 277 -20.56 7.07 -29.67
C ILE A 277 -19.92 7.83 -30.84
N GLU A 278 -19.09 7.16 -31.65
CA GLU A 278 -18.50 7.77 -32.85
C GLU A 278 -19.58 8.16 -33.88
N ALA A 279 -20.59 7.32 -34.07
CA ALA A 279 -21.73 7.64 -34.94
C ALA A 279 -22.55 8.82 -34.42
N LEU A 280 -22.79 8.90 -33.10
CA LEU A 280 -23.43 10.07 -32.46
C LEU A 280 -22.61 11.36 -32.72
N ILE A 281 -21.30 11.29 -32.59
CA ILE A 281 -20.40 12.40 -32.87
C ILE A 281 -20.42 12.79 -34.36
N ALA A 282 -20.57 11.80 -35.25
CA ALA A 282 -20.67 12.01 -36.69
C ALA A 282 -22.06 12.59 -37.16
N GLY A 283 -23.00 12.77 -36.22
CA GLY A 283 -24.28 13.38 -36.52
C GLY A 283 -25.44 12.38 -36.63
N GLU A 284 -25.21 11.06 -36.47
CA GLU A 284 -26.29 10.09 -36.45
C GLU A 284 -27.16 10.28 -35.20
N ARG A 285 -28.48 10.36 -35.39
CA ARG A 285 -29.45 10.57 -34.30
C ARG A 285 -30.56 9.52 -34.28
N ASN A 286 -30.61 8.64 -35.30
CA ASN A 286 -31.61 7.57 -35.32
C ASN A 286 -31.20 6.43 -34.38
N PRO A 287 -31.94 6.18 -33.28
CA PRO A 287 -31.58 5.17 -32.30
C PRO A 287 -31.51 3.75 -32.88
N ARG A 288 -32.29 3.46 -33.95
CA ARG A 288 -32.27 2.13 -34.62
C ARG A 288 -30.95 1.93 -35.37
N VAL A 289 -30.54 2.93 -36.15
CA VAL A 289 -29.25 2.89 -36.88
C VAL A 289 -28.07 2.76 -35.90
N LEU A 290 -28.12 3.51 -34.81
CA LEU A 290 -27.12 3.43 -33.75
C LEU A 290 -27.07 2.04 -33.09
N ALA A 291 -28.25 1.46 -32.78
CA ALA A 291 -28.35 0.13 -32.16
C ALA A 291 -27.86 -1.00 -33.08
N ASP A 292 -27.99 -0.85 -34.41
CA ASP A 292 -27.55 -1.83 -35.41
C ASP A 292 -25.99 -1.93 -35.50
N LEU A 293 -25.26 -0.94 -34.94
CA LEU A 293 -23.82 -1.04 -34.76
C LEU A 293 -23.40 -2.05 -33.69
N ALA A 294 -24.36 -2.66 -32.98
CA ALA A 294 -24.08 -3.69 -31.98
C ALA A 294 -23.42 -4.92 -32.58
N ARG A 295 -22.35 -5.43 -31.91
CA ARG A 295 -21.58 -6.60 -32.32
C ARG A 295 -21.73 -7.75 -31.34
N GLY A 296 -21.63 -8.98 -31.83
CA GLY A 296 -21.63 -10.20 -31.01
C GLY A 296 -22.84 -10.28 -30.06
N ARG A 297 -22.60 -10.51 -28.78
CA ARG A 297 -23.66 -10.66 -27.77
C ARG A 297 -24.50 -9.39 -27.54
N MET A 298 -24.03 -8.23 -27.98
CA MET A 298 -24.78 -6.99 -27.80
C MET A 298 -25.96 -6.90 -28.79
N ARG A 299 -25.93 -7.62 -29.92
CA ARG A 299 -27.03 -7.68 -30.89
C ARG A 299 -28.34 -8.17 -30.28
N SER A 300 -28.29 -9.13 -29.35
CA SER A 300 -29.47 -9.63 -28.66
C SER A 300 -30.14 -8.59 -27.74
N LYS A 301 -29.49 -7.44 -27.50
CA LYS A 301 -30.02 -6.33 -26.71
C LYS A 301 -30.48 -5.14 -27.56
N ASN A 302 -30.72 -5.34 -28.85
CA ASN A 302 -31.05 -4.26 -29.80
C ASN A 302 -32.19 -3.37 -29.30
N ALA A 303 -33.31 -3.94 -28.84
CA ALA A 303 -34.44 -3.18 -28.32
C ALA A 303 -34.06 -2.29 -27.13
N ALA A 304 -33.27 -2.83 -26.17
CA ALA A 304 -32.81 -2.05 -25.03
C ALA A 304 -31.78 -0.96 -25.45
N LEU A 305 -31.01 -1.20 -26.51
CA LEU A 305 -30.08 -0.22 -27.07
C LEU A 305 -30.86 0.92 -27.76
N ILE A 306 -31.92 0.63 -28.53
CA ILE A 306 -32.77 1.67 -29.14
C ILE A 306 -33.31 2.60 -28.05
N GLU A 307 -33.82 2.05 -26.95
CA GLU A 307 -34.30 2.84 -25.83
C GLU A 307 -33.18 3.66 -25.17
N ALA A 308 -32.05 3.05 -24.91
CA ALA A 308 -30.88 3.68 -24.27
C ALA A 308 -30.22 4.77 -25.15
N LEU A 309 -30.34 4.70 -26.46
CA LEU A 309 -29.82 5.66 -27.43
C LEU A 309 -30.83 6.74 -27.82
N THR A 310 -32.07 6.64 -27.33
CA THR A 310 -33.08 7.68 -27.48
C THR A 310 -32.82 8.78 -26.44
N GLY A 311 -32.31 9.91 -26.91
CA GLY A 311 -31.90 11.01 -26.03
C GLY A 311 -31.76 12.31 -26.81
N ARG A 312 -31.08 13.29 -26.20
CA ARG A 312 -30.86 14.62 -26.78
C ARG A 312 -29.33 14.87 -26.88
N PHE A 313 -28.73 14.40 -27.97
CA PHE A 313 -27.31 14.57 -28.22
C PHE A 313 -27.11 15.71 -29.23
N ASP A 314 -26.82 16.91 -28.72
CA ASP A 314 -26.63 18.13 -29.50
C ASP A 314 -25.16 18.28 -29.95
N ASP A 315 -24.86 19.26 -30.83
CA ASP A 315 -23.51 19.44 -31.40
C ASP A 315 -22.42 19.72 -30.35
N HIS A 316 -22.74 20.48 -29.29
CA HIS A 316 -21.80 20.70 -28.20
C HIS A 316 -21.43 19.41 -27.45
N HIS A 317 -22.36 18.44 -27.33
CA HIS A 317 -22.05 17.12 -26.77
C HIS A 317 -21.10 16.37 -27.70
N ALA A 318 -21.27 16.49 -29.04
CA ALA A 318 -20.39 15.87 -30.02
C ALA A 318 -18.96 16.42 -29.92
N GLU A 319 -18.80 17.73 -29.83
CA GLU A 319 -17.49 18.38 -29.65
C GLU A 319 -16.80 17.92 -28.37
N LEU A 320 -17.49 17.95 -27.24
CA LEU A 320 -16.96 17.52 -25.95
C LEU A 320 -16.63 16.02 -25.91
N ALA A 321 -17.50 15.20 -26.51
CA ALA A 321 -17.27 13.76 -26.63
C ALA A 321 -16.03 13.45 -27.46
N ARG A 322 -15.83 14.16 -28.60
CA ARG A 322 -14.65 14.05 -29.46
C ARG A 322 -13.38 14.35 -28.65
N MET A 323 -13.35 15.50 -27.94
CA MET A 323 -12.20 15.87 -27.10
C MET A 323 -11.87 14.81 -26.06
N LEU A 324 -12.88 14.22 -25.42
CA LEU A 324 -12.68 13.17 -24.43
C LEU A 324 -12.18 11.86 -25.04
N LEU A 325 -12.67 11.48 -26.22
CA LEU A 325 -12.23 10.30 -26.94
C LEU A 325 -10.78 10.44 -27.42
N ASP A 326 -10.40 11.60 -27.93
CA ASP A 326 -9.02 11.88 -28.36
C ASP A 326 -8.02 11.77 -27.20
N GLN A 327 -8.40 12.28 -26.01
CA GLN A 327 -7.62 12.10 -24.78
C GLN A 327 -7.50 10.63 -24.38
N ILE A 328 -8.59 9.88 -24.43
CA ILE A 328 -8.62 8.44 -24.12
C ILE A 328 -7.70 7.67 -25.06
N ASP A 329 -7.75 7.96 -26.36
CA ASP A 329 -6.93 7.30 -27.37
C ASP A 329 -5.46 7.66 -27.25
N GLY A 330 -5.15 8.94 -27.01
CA GLY A 330 -3.80 9.40 -26.70
C GLY A 330 -3.20 8.69 -25.49
N LEU A 331 -3.95 8.64 -24.38
CA LEU A 331 -3.53 7.92 -23.17
C LEU A 331 -3.40 6.40 -23.40
N THR A 332 -4.24 5.81 -24.25
CA THR A 332 -4.16 4.37 -24.58
C THR A 332 -2.86 4.08 -25.30
N ARG A 333 -2.51 4.85 -26.34
CA ARG A 333 -1.22 4.69 -27.06
C ARG A 333 -0.01 4.84 -26.12
N GLN A 334 -0.03 5.83 -25.22
CA GLN A 334 1.04 6.02 -24.25
C GLN A 334 1.17 4.85 -23.27
N ILE A 335 0.04 4.31 -22.77
CA ILE A 335 0.01 3.14 -21.89
C ILE A 335 0.58 1.91 -22.59
N ASP A 336 0.28 1.71 -23.88
CA ASP A 336 0.78 0.60 -24.67
C ASP A 336 2.29 0.71 -24.92
N THR A 337 2.78 1.91 -25.25
CA THR A 337 4.22 2.20 -25.36
C THR A 337 4.97 1.90 -24.05
N LEU A 338 4.44 2.38 -22.90
CA LEU A 338 5.03 2.09 -21.59
C LEU A 338 4.98 0.59 -21.27
N THR A 339 3.92 -0.12 -21.68
CA THR A 339 3.78 -1.55 -21.44
C THR A 339 4.84 -2.34 -22.19
N ALA A 340 5.11 -2.00 -23.45
CA ALA A 340 6.19 -2.61 -24.25
C ALA A 340 7.57 -2.31 -23.62
N ARG A 341 7.81 -1.06 -23.20
CA ARG A 341 9.09 -0.68 -22.58
C ARG A 341 9.33 -1.38 -21.25
N ILE A 342 8.30 -1.53 -20.43
CA ILE A 342 8.37 -2.28 -19.16
C ILE A 342 8.75 -3.74 -19.41
N ALA A 343 8.17 -4.38 -20.44
CA ALA A 343 8.52 -5.76 -20.78
C ALA A 343 10.00 -5.90 -21.18
N GLN A 344 10.52 -4.97 -21.98
CA GLN A 344 11.94 -4.93 -22.35
C GLN A 344 12.86 -4.76 -21.15
N LEU A 345 12.53 -3.83 -20.25
CA LEU A 345 13.34 -3.58 -19.03
C LEU A 345 13.39 -4.80 -18.12
N ILE A 346 12.27 -5.50 -17.96
CA ILE A 346 12.22 -6.72 -17.14
C ILE A 346 13.02 -7.85 -17.76
N ALA A 347 12.95 -8.01 -19.09
CA ALA A 347 13.78 -9.00 -19.81
C ALA A 347 15.28 -8.72 -19.62
N ALA A 348 15.69 -7.44 -19.70
CA ALA A 348 17.08 -7.04 -19.46
C ALA A 348 17.54 -7.31 -18.02
N ILE A 349 16.68 -7.02 -17.01
CA ILE A 349 16.98 -7.33 -15.60
C ILE A 349 17.10 -8.84 -15.38
N GLY A 350 16.23 -9.64 -16.00
CA GLY A 350 16.28 -11.11 -15.93
C GLY A 350 17.55 -11.68 -16.56
N ALA A 351 17.96 -11.17 -17.71
CA ALA A 351 19.19 -11.58 -18.36
C ALA A 351 20.45 -11.25 -17.56
N ALA A 352 20.49 -10.08 -16.91
CA ALA A 352 21.62 -9.67 -16.05
C ALA A 352 21.69 -10.47 -14.73
N ALA A 353 20.60 -11.08 -14.30
CA ALA A 353 20.55 -11.91 -13.08
C ALA A 353 20.83 -13.40 -13.33
N ALA A 354 20.92 -13.84 -14.61
CA ALA A 354 21.30 -15.20 -14.94
C ALA A 354 22.81 -15.39 -14.65
N PRO A 355 23.24 -16.48 -13.97
CA PRO A 355 24.64 -16.76 -13.80
C PRO A 355 25.31 -16.90 -15.18
N GLU A 356 26.48 -16.29 -15.34
CA GLU A 356 27.34 -16.50 -16.52
C GLU A 356 27.75 -17.98 -16.55
N GLY A 357 26.90 -18.82 -17.18
CA GLY A 357 27.18 -20.22 -17.42
C GLY A 357 27.89 -20.38 -18.75
N GLU A 358 29.16 -20.74 -18.67
CA GLU A 358 29.98 -21.46 -19.65
C GLU A 358 29.64 -21.23 -21.13
N HIS A 359 30.45 -20.43 -21.78
CA HIS A 359 30.63 -20.47 -23.23
C HIS A 359 31.01 -21.90 -23.62
N PRO A 360 30.27 -22.59 -24.49
CA PRO A 360 30.78 -23.83 -25.08
C PRO A 360 31.90 -23.46 -26.07
N THR A 361 33.14 -23.57 -25.64
CA THR A 361 34.28 -23.72 -26.54
C THR A 361 34.19 -25.12 -27.14
N GLY A 362 33.42 -25.28 -28.20
CA GLY A 362 33.35 -26.50 -28.98
C GLY A 362 34.15 -26.36 -30.24
N THR A 363 35.41 -26.75 -30.19
CA THR A 363 36.17 -27.18 -31.39
C THR A 363 35.65 -28.55 -31.84
N GLY A 364 35.39 -28.63 -33.14
CA GLY A 364 34.70 -29.73 -33.79
C GLY A 364 35.31 -31.12 -33.67
N SER A 365 34.51 -32.11 -33.94
CA SER A 365 34.85 -33.32 -34.65
C SER A 365 33.57 -33.97 -35.21
N GLU A 366 33.59 -34.29 -36.49
CA GLU A 366 32.56 -35.00 -37.23
C GLU A 366 32.43 -36.46 -36.79
N GLY A 367 31.22 -37.03 -36.95
CA GLY A 367 31.01 -38.42 -37.20
C GLY A 367 30.27 -39.20 -36.12
N GLY A 368 29.03 -39.61 -36.39
CA GLY A 368 28.37 -40.66 -35.61
C GLY A 368 26.85 -40.60 -35.67
N ASP A 369 26.27 -41.33 -36.62
CA ASP A 369 24.85 -41.65 -36.71
C ASP A 369 24.38 -42.36 -35.44
N GLY A 370 23.42 -41.76 -34.73
CA GLY A 370 22.91 -42.31 -33.47
C GLY A 370 21.54 -41.68 -33.14
N LYS A 371 20.50 -42.52 -33.23
CA LYS A 371 19.14 -42.29 -32.77
C LYS A 371 19.07 -41.37 -31.53
N ARG A 372 18.65 -40.13 -31.70
CA ARG A 372 18.32 -39.23 -30.58
C ARG A 372 17.02 -39.66 -29.95
N THR A 373 17.10 -40.42 -28.87
CA THR A 373 16.07 -40.47 -27.84
C THR A 373 15.86 -39.05 -27.34
N ALA A 374 14.61 -38.58 -27.32
CA ALA A 374 14.22 -37.30 -26.78
C ALA A 374 14.61 -37.26 -25.29
N GLU A 375 15.77 -36.68 -24.96
CA GLU A 375 16.10 -36.27 -23.62
C GLU A 375 15.13 -35.16 -23.23
N GLN A 376 14.30 -35.48 -22.26
CA GLN A 376 13.43 -34.52 -21.56
C GLN A 376 14.35 -33.41 -21.00
N SER A 377 14.39 -32.27 -21.69
CA SER A 377 14.96 -31.05 -21.10
C SER A 377 14.28 -30.80 -19.77
N ALA A 378 15.08 -30.68 -18.72
CA ALA A 378 14.62 -30.32 -17.40
C ALA A 378 13.69 -29.07 -17.51
N PRO A 379 12.58 -29.00 -16.79
CA PRO A 379 11.65 -27.89 -16.91
C PRO A 379 12.39 -26.61 -16.58
N VAL A 380 12.47 -25.68 -17.54
CA VAL A 380 12.97 -24.33 -17.34
C VAL A 380 12.09 -23.71 -16.25
N GLY A 381 12.67 -23.41 -15.10
CA GLY A 381 11.92 -22.86 -13.95
C GLY A 381 11.19 -21.58 -14.34
N LEU A 382 9.98 -21.38 -13.83
CA LEU A 382 9.18 -20.18 -14.08
C LEU A 382 9.95 -18.92 -13.66
N SER A 383 9.88 -17.87 -14.45
CA SER A 383 10.42 -16.56 -14.10
C SER A 383 9.73 -15.98 -12.86
N ALA A 384 10.37 -15.06 -12.15
CA ALA A 384 9.77 -14.39 -11.00
C ALA A 384 8.41 -13.76 -11.31
N LEU A 385 8.22 -13.24 -12.53
CA LEU A 385 6.93 -12.69 -12.98
C LEU A 385 5.84 -13.75 -13.09
N GLU A 386 6.15 -14.88 -13.69
CA GLU A 386 5.22 -15.99 -13.89
C GLU A 386 4.80 -16.56 -12.54
N ARG A 387 5.75 -16.81 -11.63
CA ARG A 387 5.47 -17.29 -10.27
C ARG A 387 4.59 -16.32 -9.48
N LEU A 388 4.81 -15.01 -9.59
CA LEU A 388 3.95 -14.02 -8.97
C LEU A 388 2.56 -13.96 -9.60
N ALA A 389 2.43 -14.22 -10.90
CA ALA A 389 1.15 -14.21 -11.61
C ALA A 389 0.27 -15.43 -11.31
N GLU A 390 0.81 -16.49 -10.71
CA GLU A 390 0.05 -17.64 -10.19
C GLU A 390 -0.79 -17.30 -8.97
N ILE A 391 -0.43 -16.23 -8.22
CA ILE A 391 -1.17 -15.82 -7.02
C ILE A 391 -2.59 -15.36 -7.41
N PRO A 392 -3.66 -15.92 -6.81
CA PRO A 392 -5.03 -15.49 -7.08
C PRO A 392 -5.23 -13.98 -6.93
N GLY A 393 -5.70 -13.35 -8.01
CA GLY A 393 -5.90 -11.91 -8.09
C GLY A 393 -4.71 -11.10 -8.61
N ILE A 394 -3.56 -11.72 -8.84
CA ILE A 394 -2.40 -11.09 -9.48
C ILE A 394 -2.29 -11.61 -10.93
N LYS A 395 -2.17 -10.66 -11.86
CA LYS A 395 -1.88 -10.93 -13.27
C LYS A 395 -0.54 -10.29 -13.63
N LEU A 396 -0.05 -10.51 -14.84
CA LEU A 396 1.24 -10.03 -15.33
C LEU A 396 1.51 -8.53 -14.97
N ARG A 397 0.54 -7.63 -15.23
CA ARG A 397 0.69 -6.20 -14.86
C ARG A 397 0.86 -6.00 -13.35
N GLY A 398 0.18 -6.81 -12.55
CA GLY A 398 0.31 -6.77 -11.09
C GLY A 398 1.69 -7.25 -10.62
N ALA A 399 2.18 -8.35 -11.18
CA ALA A 399 3.51 -8.87 -10.92
C ALA A 399 4.60 -7.84 -11.27
N GLN A 400 4.47 -7.15 -12.42
CA GLN A 400 5.38 -6.07 -12.82
C GLN A 400 5.43 -4.91 -11.81
N ILE A 401 4.27 -4.50 -11.25
CA ILE A 401 4.21 -3.46 -10.21
C ILE A 401 4.87 -3.95 -8.92
N ILE A 402 4.66 -5.22 -8.53
CA ILE A 402 5.28 -5.80 -7.34
C ILE A 402 6.80 -5.74 -7.49
N LEU A 403 7.35 -6.26 -8.59
CA LEU A 403 8.80 -6.24 -8.85
C LEU A 403 9.37 -4.82 -8.85
N ALA A 404 8.68 -3.87 -9.48
CA ALA A 404 9.11 -2.48 -9.50
C ALA A 404 9.13 -1.83 -8.11
N GLU A 405 8.21 -2.23 -7.22
CA GLU A 405 8.08 -1.62 -5.89
C GLU A 405 8.91 -2.33 -4.81
N THR A 406 9.13 -3.64 -4.91
CA THR A 406 9.88 -4.42 -3.92
C THR A 406 11.31 -4.73 -4.33
N GLY A 407 11.61 -4.76 -5.64
CA GLY A 407 12.84 -5.35 -6.18
C GLY A 407 12.77 -6.87 -6.20
N LEU A 408 13.85 -7.49 -6.65
CA LEU A 408 14.06 -8.94 -6.65
C LEU A 408 14.81 -9.41 -5.41
N ASP A 409 15.71 -8.58 -4.89
CA ASP A 409 16.53 -8.88 -3.72
C ASP A 409 15.74 -8.75 -2.41
N MET A 410 15.42 -9.90 -1.81
CA MET A 410 14.73 -9.97 -0.53
C MET A 410 15.65 -9.90 0.68
N SER A 411 16.98 -9.85 0.53
CA SER A 411 17.92 -9.64 1.64
C SER A 411 17.63 -8.33 2.39
N ARG A 412 17.08 -7.34 1.67
CA ARG A 412 16.64 -6.06 2.25
C ARG A 412 15.44 -6.20 3.20
N PHE A 413 14.75 -7.32 3.16
CA PHE A 413 13.62 -7.64 4.03
C PHE A 413 13.85 -9.03 4.65
N PRO A 414 14.62 -9.13 5.74
CA PRO A 414 15.06 -10.41 6.32
C PRO A 414 13.93 -11.42 6.57
N THR A 415 12.72 -10.95 6.77
CA THR A 415 11.52 -11.81 6.87
C THR A 415 10.33 -11.21 6.13
N ALA A 416 9.35 -12.04 5.79
CA ALA A 416 8.07 -11.59 5.25
C ALA A 416 7.40 -10.51 6.13
N GLY A 417 7.60 -10.58 7.45
CA GLY A 417 7.12 -9.59 8.42
C GLY A 417 7.73 -8.20 8.19
N HIS A 418 8.99 -8.11 7.82
CA HIS A 418 9.67 -6.85 7.51
C HIS A 418 9.09 -6.21 6.24
N LEU A 419 8.89 -6.98 5.17
CA LEU A 419 8.25 -6.50 3.95
C LEU A 419 6.82 -5.98 4.21
N VAL A 420 6.03 -6.73 4.96
CA VAL A 420 4.66 -6.35 5.34
C VAL A 420 4.63 -5.09 6.21
N SER A 421 5.58 -4.95 7.14
CA SER A 421 5.74 -3.75 7.99
C SER A 421 6.14 -2.54 7.17
N TRP A 422 7.10 -2.69 6.25
CA TRP A 422 7.51 -1.65 5.32
C TRP A 422 6.35 -1.18 4.44
N ALA A 423 5.57 -2.09 3.87
CA ALA A 423 4.38 -1.79 3.08
C ALA A 423 3.23 -1.19 3.93
N LYS A 424 3.39 -1.10 5.26
CA LYS A 424 2.35 -0.62 6.20
C LYS A 424 1.05 -1.40 6.11
N LEU A 425 1.12 -2.72 5.91
CA LEU A 425 -0.03 -3.64 5.94
C LEU A 425 -0.19 -4.33 7.30
N SER A 426 0.75 -4.15 8.23
CA SER A 426 0.61 -4.54 9.64
C SER A 426 -0.05 -3.40 10.42
N PRO A 427 -1.12 -3.68 11.19
CA PRO A 427 -1.63 -2.73 12.18
C PRO A 427 -0.55 -2.48 13.25
N ARG A 428 -0.46 -1.25 13.74
CA ARG A 428 0.40 -0.96 14.90
C ARG A 428 -0.20 -1.61 16.15
N THR A 429 0.62 -2.19 16.99
CA THR A 429 0.22 -2.56 18.34
C THR A 429 0.39 -1.35 19.23
N ILE A 430 -0.64 -1.00 19.98
CA ILE A 430 -0.62 0.06 20.99
C ILE A 430 -0.83 -0.64 22.32
N GLN A 431 0.23 -0.71 23.13
CA GLN A 431 0.20 -1.32 24.44
C GLN A 431 0.52 -0.28 25.51
N SER A 432 -0.27 -0.25 26.54
CA SER A 432 -0.04 0.56 27.74
C SER A 432 -0.41 -0.27 28.94
N GLY A 433 0.60 -0.74 29.68
CA GLY A 433 0.42 -1.72 30.74
C GLY A 433 -0.24 -3.01 30.23
N PRO A 434 -1.23 -3.55 30.93
CA PRO A 434 -1.92 -4.78 30.54
C PRO A 434 -2.86 -4.62 29.33
N LYS A 435 -3.16 -3.37 28.92
CA LYS A 435 -4.10 -3.08 27.83
C LYS A 435 -3.38 -3.03 26.49
N SER A 436 -3.71 -3.95 25.57
CA SER A 436 -3.22 -3.96 24.20
C SER A 436 -4.37 -3.73 23.21
N ARG A 437 -4.18 -2.83 22.25
CA ARG A 437 -5.13 -2.58 21.17
C ARG A 437 -4.43 -2.45 19.81
N ALA A 438 -5.11 -2.90 18.77
CA ALA A 438 -4.63 -2.72 17.41
C ALA A 438 -4.81 -1.27 16.95
N GLY A 439 -3.73 -0.65 16.48
CA GLY A 439 -3.75 0.67 15.85
C GLY A 439 -4.14 0.60 14.38
N LYS A 440 -4.18 1.76 13.73
CA LYS A 440 -4.42 1.88 12.28
C LYS A 440 -3.17 1.44 11.48
N THR A 441 -3.38 0.94 10.25
CA THR A 441 -2.30 0.77 9.28
C THR A 441 -1.79 2.13 8.80
N GLY A 442 -0.49 2.24 8.51
CA GLY A 442 0.11 3.48 7.97
C GLY A 442 -0.26 3.75 6.51
N LYS A 443 0.15 4.91 5.98
CA LYS A 443 -0.07 5.25 4.56
C LYS A 443 0.60 4.26 3.61
N GLY A 444 1.89 3.97 3.80
CA GLY A 444 2.66 3.06 2.94
C GLY A 444 2.78 3.54 1.49
N ASN A 445 3.27 2.66 0.63
CA ASN A 445 3.41 2.91 -0.79
C ASN A 445 2.04 2.81 -1.50
N PRO A 446 1.54 3.88 -2.17
CA PRO A 446 0.19 3.90 -2.74
C PRO A 446 0.03 2.99 -3.96
N TYR A 447 1.11 2.73 -4.73
CA TYR A 447 1.06 1.86 -5.90
C TYR A 447 0.96 0.39 -5.48
N LEU A 448 1.85 -0.06 -4.59
CA LEU A 448 1.82 -1.43 -4.08
C LEU A 448 0.54 -1.71 -3.28
N LYS A 449 0.13 -0.80 -2.39
CA LYS A 449 -1.11 -0.98 -1.60
C LYS A 449 -2.37 -0.94 -2.46
N GLY A 450 -2.41 -0.10 -3.49
CA GLY A 450 -3.51 -0.06 -4.45
C GLY A 450 -3.65 -1.40 -5.17
N LEU A 451 -2.56 -1.88 -5.76
CA LEU A 451 -2.53 -3.19 -6.42
C LEU A 451 -2.95 -4.33 -5.48
N LEU A 452 -2.34 -4.41 -4.28
CA LEU A 452 -2.65 -5.48 -3.33
C LEU A 452 -4.12 -5.42 -2.84
N GLY A 453 -4.71 -4.23 -2.78
CA GLY A 453 -6.13 -4.05 -2.49
C GLY A 453 -7.03 -4.60 -3.60
N GLU A 454 -6.69 -4.33 -4.86
CA GLU A 454 -7.37 -4.87 -6.04
C GLU A 454 -7.21 -6.39 -6.14
N ALA A 455 -5.99 -6.90 -5.94
CA ALA A 455 -5.71 -8.33 -5.92
C ALA A 455 -6.48 -9.05 -4.80
N ALA A 456 -6.53 -8.48 -3.60
CA ALA A 456 -7.32 -9.03 -2.49
C ALA A 456 -8.82 -9.05 -2.79
N ALA A 457 -9.35 -8.01 -3.46
CA ALA A 457 -10.75 -7.95 -3.86
C ALA A 457 -11.08 -8.96 -4.96
N ALA A 458 -10.15 -9.24 -5.87
CA ALA A 458 -10.28 -10.28 -6.88
C ALA A 458 -10.20 -11.67 -6.26
N ALA A 459 -9.19 -11.94 -5.43
CA ALA A 459 -9.01 -13.21 -4.72
C ALA A 459 -10.21 -13.55 -3.79
N ALA A 460 -10.85 -12.54 -3.20
CA ALA A 460 -12.03 -12.73 -2.36
C ALA A 460 -13.21 -13.38 -3.09
N LYS A 461 -13.24 -13.34 -4.43
CA LYS A 461 -14.29 -13.91 -5.28
C LYS A 461 -13.96 -15.32 -5.78
N THR A 462 -12.77 -15.81 -5.49
CA THR A 462 -12.31 -17.14 -5.95
C THR A 462 -12.55 -18.21 -4.90
N ASP A 463 -12.60 -19.46 -5.35
CA ASP A 463 -12.68 -20.62 -4.46
C ASP A 463 -11.28 -21.15 -4.15
N THR A 464 -10.51 -20.35 -3.44
CA THR A 464 -9.11 -20.56 -3.07
C THR A 464 -8.93 -20.35 -1.56
N PHE A 465 -7.76 -20.72 -1.02
CA PHE A 465 -7.37 -20.39 0.35
C PHE A 465 -7.53 -18.89 0.68
N LEU A 466 -7.15 -18.00 -0.23
CA LEU A 466 -7.27 -16.55 -0.03
C LEU A 466 -8.74 -16.09 -0.03
N GLY A 467 -9.58 -16.68 -0.88
CA GLY A 467 -11.02 -16.41 -0.91
C GLY A 467 -11.70 -16.86 0.38
N GLU A 468 -11.39 -18.07 0.88
CA GLU A 468 -11.93 -18.55 2.15
C GLU A 468 -11.41 -17.73 3.34
N ARG A 469 -10.14 -17.36 3.35
CA ARG A 469 -9.59 -16.44 4.35
C ARG A 469 -10.37 -15.13 4.39
N TYR A 470 -10.75 -14.56 3.24
CA TYR A 470 -11.61 -13.38 3.17
C TYR A 470 -12.99 -13.66 3.77
N ARG A 471 -13.69 -14.72 3.31
CA ARG A 471 -15.04 -15.10 3.79
C ARG A 471 -15.08 -15.27 5.30
N ARG A 472 -14.06 -15.89 5.88
CA ARG A 472 -13.94 -16.11 7.32
C ARG A 472 -13.72 -14.82 8.12
N ILE A 473 -12.87 -13.90 7.61
CA ILE A 473 -12.54 -12.66 8.32
C ILE A 473 -13.66 -11.63 8.18
N VAL A 474 -14.33 -11.55 7.01
CA VAL A 474 -15.36 -10.55 6.77
C VAL A 474 -16.53 -10.67 7.73
N LYS A 475 -16.93 -11.92 8.09
CA LYS A 475 -18.01 -12.19 9.04
C LYS A 475 -17.75 -11.57 10.43
N ARG A 476 -16.49 -11.47 10.87
CA ARG A 476 -16.10 -11.02 12.22
C ARG A 476 -15.56 -9.58 12.27
N ARG A 477 -14.95 -9.10 11.20
CA ARG A 477 -14.16 -7.85 11.20
C ARG A 477 -14.59 -6.84 10.14
N GLY A 478 -15.53 -7.21 9.26
CA GLY A 478 -16.03 -6.38 8.17
C GLY A 478 -15.10 -6.34 6.95
N LYS A 479 -15.64 -5.83 5.82
CA LYS A 479 -15.04 -5.89 4.47
C LYS A 479 -13.63 -5.28 4.40
N LEU A 480 -13.44 -4.06 4.88
CA LEU A 480 -12.15 -3.36 4.74
C LEU A 480 -11.02 -4.07 5.50
N LYS A 481 -11.28 -4.54 6.73
CA LYS A 481 -10.27 -5.27 7.51
C LYS A 481 -9.95 -6.63 6.90
N ALA A 482 -10.95 -7.30 6.30
CA ALA A 482 -10.76 -8.56 5.60
C ALA A 482 -9.87 -8.38 4.35
N LEU A 483 -10.12 -7.35 3.53
CA LEU A 483 -9.29 -7.04 2.37
C LEU A 483 -7.83 -6.74 2.76
N VAL A 484 -7.61 -5.95 3.80
CA VAL A 484 -6.25 -5.67 4.31
C VAL A 484 -5.55 -6.95 4.79
N ALA A 485 -6.29 -7.86 5.44
CA ALA A 485 -5.72 -9.13 5.91
C ALA A 485 -5.36 -10.06 4.75
N VAL A 486 -6.16 -10.10 3.68
CA VAL A 486 -5.84 -10.86 2.46
C VAL A 486 -4.67 -10.22 1.71
N ALA A 487 -4.66 -8.89 1.53
CA ALA A 487 -3.55 -8.15 0.94
C ALA A 487 -2.22 -8.42 1.67
N ARG A 488 -2.25 -8.47 3.01
CA ARG A 488 -1.10 -8.89 3.82
C ARG A 488 -0.66 -10.32 3.47
N SER A 489 -1.61 -11.25 3.36
CA SER A 489 -1.29 -12.65 3.03
C SER A 489 -0.66 -12.78 1.65
N ILE A 490 -1.20 -12.05 0.66
CA ILE A 490 -0.60 -11.98 -0.68
C ILE A 490 0.85 -11.48 -0.60
N LEU A 491 1.12 -10.42 0.16
CA LEU A 491 2.47 -9.88 0.29
C LEU A 491 3.44 -10.83 1.02
N VAL A 492 2.95 -11.64 1.95
CA VAL A 492 3.74 -12.74 2.56
C VAL A 492 4.11 -13.79 1.52
N ILE A 493 3.15 -14.20 0.68
CA ILE A 493 3.40 -15.15 -0.43
C ILE A 493 4.43 -14.56 -1.40
N VAL A 494 4.27 -13.30 -1.79
CA VAL A 494 5.24 -12.58 -2.64
C VAL A 494 6.65 -12.65 -2.07
N TRP A 495 6.81 -12.43 -0.76
CA TRP A 495 8.13 -12.51 -0.12
C TRP A 495 8.74 -13.90 -0.28
N HIS A 496 8.00 -14.97 -0.01
CA HIS A 496 8.52 -16.34 -0.14
C HIS A 496 8.89 -16.68 -1.59
N LEU A 497 8.06 -16.29 -2.55
CA LEU A 497 8.34 -16.52 -3.98
C LEU A 497 9.56 -15.75 -4.50
N LEU A 498 9.86 -14.57 -3.93
CA LEU A 498 11.03 -13.77 -4.33
C LEU A 498 12.28 -14.14 -3.53
N ALA A 499 12.14 -14.57 -2.28
CA ALA A 499 13.27 -14.98 -1.43
C ALA A 499 13.90 -16.30 -1.88
N ASP A 500 13.08 -17.20 -2.45
CA ASP A 500 13.54 -18.48 -2.97
C ASP A 500 13.08 -18.65 -4.44
N PRO A 501 14.01 -18.55 -5.39
CA PRO A 501 13.71 -18.72 -6.82
C PRO A 501 13.14 -20.10 -7.20
N THR A 502 13.36 -21.13 -6.40
CA THR A 502 12.89 -22.49 -6.65
C THR A 502 11.44 -22.72 -6.21
N THR A 503 10.94 -21.85 -5.32
CA THR A 503 9.58 -21.94 -4.78
C THR A 503 8.55 -21.49 -5.82
N SER A 504 7.51 -22.31 -6.07
CA SER A 504 6.32 -21.99 -6.85
C SER A 504 5.11 -21.76 -5.94
N PHE A 505 4.08 -21.09 -6.46
CA PHE A 505 2.84 -20.91 -5.74
C PHE A 505 2.01 -22.19 -5.73
N HIS A 506 1.56 -22.60 -4.55
CA HIS A 506 0.60 -23.67 -4.36
C HIS A 506 -0.61 -23.17 -3.61
N ASP A 507 -1.80 -23.28 -4.19
CA ASP A 507 -3.03 -22.96 -3.45
C ASP A 507 -3.35 -24.07 -2.45
N LEU A 508 -3.53 -23.68 -1.19
CA LEU A 508 -3.87 -24.62 -0.13
C LEU A 508 -5.35 -25.08 -0.18
N GLY A 509 -6.14 -24.51 -1.10
CA GLY A 509 -7.55 -24.81 -1.29
C GLY A 509 -8.49 -24.11 -0.29
N ALA A 510 -9.77 -24.07 -0.65
CA ALA A 510 -10.81 -23.46 0.16
C ALA A 510 -11.03 -24.19 1.50
N ASP A 511 -10.81 -25.49 1.51
CA ASP A 511 -11.08 -26.35 2.68
C ASP A 511 -9.94 -26.42 3.70
N TYR A 512 -8.81 -25.78 3.42
CA TYR A 512 -7.62 -25.82 4.28
C TYR A 512 -7.90 -25.47 5.74
N HIS A 513 -8.74 -24.47 5.98
CA HIS A 513 -9.10 -24.05 7.33
C HIS A 513 -10.10 -25.02 7.99
N THR A 514 -11.00 -25.57 7.22
CA THR A 514 -12.04 -26.49 7.69
C THR A 514 -11.44 -27.82 8.12
N GLN A 515 -10.48 -28.34 7.36
CA GLN A 515 -9.75 -29.57 7.65
C GLN A 515 -8.90 -29.47 8.93
N ARG A 516 -8.45 -28.26 9.30
CA ARG A 516 -7.63 -28.01 10.49
C ARG A 516 -8.41 -27.54 11.71
N ILE A 517 -9.75 -27.55 11.65
CA ILE A 517 -10.57 -27.25 12.82
C ILE A 517 -10.50 -28.44 13.78
N ASP A 518 -10.09 -28.20 15.00
CA ASP A 518 -10.28 -29.15 16.09
C ASP A 518 -11.80 -29.34 16.36
N LYS A 519 -12.33 -30.40 15.76
CA LYS A 519 -13.76 -30.74 15.86
C LYS A 519 -14.19 -30.89 17.30
N GLY A 520 -13.37 -31.56 18.15
CA GLY A 520 -13.66 -31.75 19.55
C GLY A 520 -13.73 -30.46 20.35
N ARG A 521 -12.75 -29.54 20.14
CA ARG A 521 -12.76 -28.23 20.79
C ARG A 521 -13.96 -27.40 20.33
N THR A 522 -14.30 -27.46 19.06
CA THR A 522 -15.43 -26.72 18.49
C THR A 522 -16.75 -27.22 19.04
N ALA A 523 -16.95 -28.53 19.10
CA ALA A 523 -18.12 -29.15 19.71
C ALA A 523 -18.28 -28.74 21.19
N ARG A 524 -17.21 -28.86 22.00
CA ARG A 524 -17.23 -28.42 23.41
C ARG A 524 -17.59 -26.91 23.56
N ASN A 525 -17.12 -26.05 22.64
CA ASN A 525 -17.48 -24.65 22.70
C ASN A 525 -18.95 -24.38 22.36
N HIS A 526 -19.51 -25.10 21.39
CA HIS A 526 -20.94 -24.99 21.07
C HIS A 526 -21.83 -25.56 22.19
N VAL A 527 -21.48 -26.71 22.78
CA VAL A 527 -22.16 -27.24 23.94
C VAL A 527 -22.20 -26.22 25.07
N ARG A 528 -21.05 -25.65 25.45
CA ARG A 528 -20.96 -24.63 26.50
C ARG A 528 -21.77 -23.37 26.21
N GLN A 529 -21.89 -22.97 24.95
CA GLN A 529 -22.72 -21.84 24.55
C GLN A 529 -24.22 -22.16 24.68
N LEU A 530 -24.64 -23.34 24.29
CA LEU A 530 -26.03 -23.80 24.44
C LEU A 530 -26.41 -23.99 25.91
N GLU A 531 -25.52 -24.58 26.71
CA GLU A 531 -25.71 -24.71 28.16
C GLU A 531 -25.84 -23.34 28.85
N ALA A 532 -25.06 -22.36 28.43
CA ALA A 532 -25.17 -20.97 28.93
C ALA A 532 -26.50 -20.29 28.57
N LEU A 533 -27.21 -20.81 27.55
CA LEU A 533 -28.55 -20.38 27.17
C LEU A 533 -29.66 -21.20 27.87
N GLY A 534 -29.30 -22.15 28.77
CA GLY A 534 -30.24 -22.94 29.53
C GLY A 534 -30.67 -24.27 28.87
N PHE A 535 -29.97 -24.70 27.79
CA PHE A 535 -30.25 -25.98 27.13
C PHE A 535 -29.41 -27.12 27.73
N ILE A 536 -30.00 -28.29 27.84
CA ILE A 536 -29.26 -29.54 28.09
C ILE A 536 -28.86 -30.11 26.74
N VAL A 537 -27.56 -30.30 26.50
CA VAL A 537 -27.02 -30.68 25.17
C VAL A 537 -26.44 -32.08 25.23
N THR A 538 -26.99 -32.99 24.44
CA THR A 538 -26.45 -34.33 24.22
C THR A 538 -25.91 -34.40 22.78
N LEU A 539 -24.64 -34.81 22.63
CA LEU A 539 -24.03 -35.00 21.31
C LEU A 539 -24.06 -36.48 20.94
N THR A 540 -24.69 -36.78 19.80
CA THR A 540 -24.59 -38.09 19.15
C THR A 540 -23.76 -37.92 17.87
N GLN A 541 -22.82 -38.85 17.65
CA GLN A 541 -21.99 -38.82 16.46
C GLN A 541 -22.84 -39.32 15.29
N ALA A 542 -22.89 -38.53 14.20
CA ALA A 542 -23.53 -39.01 12.97
C ALA A 542 -22.71 -40.15 12.37
N ALA A 543 -23.40 -41.19 11.96
CA ALA A 543 -22.80 -42.39 11.37
C ALA A 543 -22.09 -42.09 10.03
#